data_e8a6fd58c6f09442360457b4e0c302c4
#
_entry.id   e8a6fd58c6f09442360457b4e0c302c4
#
_cell.length_a   1.000
_cell.length_b   1.000
_cell.length_c   1.000
_cell.angle_alpha   90.00
_cell.angle_beta   90.00
_cell.angle_gamma   90.00
#
_symmetry.space_group_name_H-M   'P 1'
#
loop_
_entity.id
_entity.type
_entity.pdbx_description
1 polymer ?
#
loop_
_entity_poly.entity_id
_entity_poly.type
_entity_poly.pdbx_seq_one_letter_code
_entity_poly.pdbx_strand_id
1 'polypeptide(L)'
;MKRRHFLHNSGMAAGAILTGPVILSACTGTDPMSRIGLTSVVFRTRFLSTNPEATGNLLSLEEIPEFYRDRFGIYQPEFWSEHFESREPSYLKDLKKALDKAHCTLINIQVDTPGKDMSDPENGNSALAIEEIKEWIDVGAILGAKMVRGSFMGQSLQKGIKSAGKLTDYAAGKGITFLSENHFDLMSEPEKHLQVAREVNSENFGLLADFGNYPETTNKYEALALIAPYTRLVSAKTHGFDENYEHIGFDFDRCVRIMEEGGFKGIYSLEQWENDLPDYDYERIVDWMIEHVQSNIA
;
A
#
# COMPACT_ATOMS: atom_id res chain seq x y z
N MET A 1 -60.22 -50.49 41.53
CA MET A 1 -59.68 -51.21 42.69
C MET A 1 -58.31 -50.65 43.09
N LYS A 2 -58.22 -50.24 44.38
CA LYS A 2 -57.05 -50.15 45.30
C LYS A 2 -55.89 -49.21 44.85
N ARG A 3 -55.77 -48.08 45.49
CA ARG A 3 -55.11 -47.70 46.76
C ARG A 3 -53.62 -47.31 46.49
N ARG A 4 -53.34 -46.02 46.69
CA ARG A 4 -52.68 -45.30 47.77
C ARG A 4 -51.26 -45.83 48.10
N HIS A 5 -50.26 -44.98 47.99
CA HIS A 5 -49.61 -44.44 49.19
C HIS A 5 -48.77 -43.19 48.87
N PHE A 6 -48.97 -42.25 49.70
CA PHE A 6 -48.33 -40.97 49.97
C PHE A 6 -47.08 -41.27 50.80
N LEU A 7 -46.01 -40.57 50.56
CA LEU A 7 -45.08 -40.14 51.58
C LEU A 7 -44.27 -38.91 51.17
N HIS A 8 -44.31 -37.93 52.04
CA HIS A 8 -43.47 -36.73 52.13
C HIS A 8 -41.97 -37.08 52.14
N ASN A 9 -41.10 -36.18 51.59
CA ASN A 9 -40.08 -35.57 52.44
C ASN A 9 -39.50 -34.33 51.83
N SER A 10 -39.42 -33.38 52.65
CA SER A 10 -38.80 -32.07 52.73
C SER A 10 -37.41 -31.91 52.10
N GLY A 11 -37.22 -30.75 51.43
CA GLY A 11 -36.18 -29.80 51.79
C GLY A 11 -34.78 -30.00 51.14
N MET A 12 -34.46 -29.14 50.28
CA MET A 12 -33.31 -28.23 50.38
C MET A 12 -33.24 -27.39 49.09
N ALA A 13 -33.47 -26.11 49.25
CA ALA A 13 -33.17 -25.13 48.22
C ALA A 13 -31.64 -24.98 48.13
N ALA A 14 -31.04 -25.55 47.13
CA ALA A 14 -29.67 -25.20 46.73
C ALA A 14 -29.77 -24.13 45.61
N GLY A 15 -29.45 -22.91 45.99
CA GLY A 15 -29.32 -21.79 45.03
C GLY A 15 -28.17 -22.09 44.09
N ALA A 16 -28.51 -22.43 42.84
CA ALA A 16 -27.56 -22.45 41.77
C ALA A 16 -27.25 -20.99 41.33
N ILE A 17 -26.12 -20.49 41.76
CA ILE A 17 -25.52 -19.29 41.21
C ILE A 17 -25.11 -19.65 39.76
N LEU A 18 -25.92 -19.21 38.80
CA LEU A 18 -25.56 -19.24 37.41
C LEU A 18 -24.44 -18.22 37.17
N THR A 19 -23.20 -18.65 37.33
CA THR A 19 -22.06 -17.95 36.75
C THR A 19 -22.08 -18.23 35.26
N GLY A 20 -22.86 -17.44 34.54
CA GLY A 20 -22.72 -17.38 33.08
C GLY A 20 -21.28 -16.95 32.73
N PRO A 21 -20.66 -17.53 31.70
CA PRO A 21 -19.38 -17.03 31.28
C PRO A 21 -19.58 -15.55 30.86
N VAL A 22 -18.91 -14.66 31.57
CA VAL A 22 -18.70 -13.30 31.09
C VAL A 22 -17.86 -13.46 29.81
N ILE A 23 -18.55 -13.45 28.68
CA ILE A 23 -17.87 -13.26 27.38
C ILE A 23 -17.36 -11.84 27.45
N LEU A 24 -16.13 -11.66 27.89
CA LEU A 24 -15.32 -10.52 27.58
C LEU A 24 -15.25 -10.54 26.02
N SER A 25 -16.11 -9.75 25.40
CA SER A 25 -15.96 -9.39 24.00
C SER A 25 -14.63 -8.64 23.96
N ALA A 26 -13.53 -9.37 23.73
CA ALA A 26 -12.29 -8.78 23.35
C ALA A 26 -12.62 -8.04 22.05
N CYS A 27 -12.63 -6.72 22.09
CA CYS A 27 -12.46 -5.91 20.91
C CYS A 27 -11.12 -6.38 20.31
N THR A 28 -11.18 -7.29 19.33
CA THR A 28 -10.06 -7.60 18.47
C THR A 28 -9.96 -6.45 17.48
N GLY A 29 -9.59 -5.27 17.98
CA GLY A 29 -9.05 -4.23 17.12
C GLY A 29 -7.81 -4.84 16.48
N THR A 30 -7.79 -4.96 15.17
CA THR A 30 -6.55 -5.27 14.46
C THR A 30 -5.54 -4.20 14.82
N ASP A 31 -4.32 -4.62 15.17
CA ASP A 31 -3.22 -3.70 15.49
C ASP A 31 -3.10 -2.67 14.35
N PRO A 32 -3.23 -1.36 14.63
CA PRO A 32 -3.11 -0.32 13.61
C PRO A 32 -1.83 -0.44 12.77
N MET A 33 -0.71 -0.91 13.37
CA MET A 33 0.53 -1.17 12.65
C MET A 33 0.37 -2.19 11.52
N SER A 34 -0.60 -3.10 11.61
CA SER A 34 -0.89 -4.07 10.55
C SER A 34 -1.40 -3.42 9.25
N ARG A 35 -1.78 -2.14 9.30
CA ARG A 35 -2.25 -1.35 8.16
C ARG A 35 -1.24 -0.30 7.69
N ILE A 36 -0.01 -0.34 8.19
CA ILE A 36 1.06 0.57 7.81
C ILE A 36 2.13 -0.18 7.03
N GLY A 37 2.45 0.31 5.84
CA GLY A 37 3.58 -0.08 5.01
C GLY A 37 4.56 1.07 4.87
N LEU A 38 5.71 0.82 4.24
CA LEU A 38 6.72 1.84 4.02
C LEU A 38 7.44 1.58 2.70
N THR A 39 7.41 2.58 1.81
CA THR A 39 8.13 2.48 0.54
C THR A 39 9.61 2.80 0.70
N SER A 40 10.44 2.09 -0.08
CA SER A 40 11.88 2.37 -0.15
C SER A 40 12.22 3.76 -0.70
N VAL A 41 11.28 4.41 -1.38
CA VAL A 41 11.40 5.79 -1.91
C VAL A 41 11.78 6.80 -0.83
N VAL A 42 11.28 6.64 0.40
CA VAL A 42 11.62 7.55 1.52
C VAL A 42 13.13 7.67 1.72
N PHE A 43 13.86 6.57 1.55
CA PHE A 43 15.30 6.52 1.76
C PHE A 43 16.10 6.56 0.45
N ARG A 44 15.53 7.08 -0.66
CA ARG A 44 16.17 7.11 -1.99
C ARG A 44 17.55 7.75 -2.02
N THR A 45 17.83 8.67 -1.09
CA THR A 45 19.16 9.30 -0.94
C THR A 45 20.24 8.35 -0.46
N ARG A 46 19.86 7.17 0.09
CA ARG A 46 20.76 6.15 0.62
C ARG A 46 20.99 4.98 -0.34
N PHE A 47 20.40 4.99 -1.53
CA PHE A 47 20.60 3.97 -2.57
C PHE A 47 21.51 4.49 -3.67
N LEU A 48 22.57 3.74 -3.99
CA LEU A 48 23.50 4.12 -5.06
C LEU A 48 22.84 4.16 -6.45
N SER A 49 21.77 3.41 -6.66
CA SER A 49 21.02 3.41 -7.92
C SER A 49 20.30 4.74 -8.19
N THR A 50 19.86 5.43 -7.16
CA THR A 50 19.13 6.71 -7.26
C THR A 50 19.94 7.91 -6.81
N ASN A 51 21.03 7.69 -6.06
CA ASN A 51 21.98 8.70 -5.65
C ASN A 51 23.42 8.15 -5.74
N PRO A 52 24.06 8.17 -6.92
CA PRO A 52 25.40 7.61 -7.11
C PRO A 52 26.51 8.26 -6.26
N GLU A 53 26.27 9.49 -5.77
CA GLU A 53 27.21 10.23 -4.92
C GLU A 53 26.96 9.98 -3.42
N ALA A 54 26.00 9.13 -3.07
CA ALA A 54 25.69 8.85 -1.67
C ALA A 54 26.90 8.26 -0.93
N THR A 55 27.12 8.76 0.30
CA THR A 55 28.20 8.29 1.18
C THR A 55 27.66 8.05 2.59
N GLY A 56 28.16 7.02 3.27
CA GLY A 56 27.71 6.63 4.62
C GLY A 56 26.28 6.08 4.61
N ASN A 57 25.93 5.27 5.58
CA ASN A 57 24.56 4.72 5.79
C ASN A 57 23.82 4.29 4.51
N LEU A 58 24.56 3.71 3.55
CA LEU A 58 23.96 3.18 2.33
C LEU A 58 22.99 2.05 2.67
N LEU A 59 22.01 1.86 1.79
CA LEU A 59 21.02 0.78 1.87
C LEU A 59 21.01 -0.03 0.58
N SER A 60 20.77 -1.32 0.74
CA SER A 60 20.33 -2.23 -0.32
C SER A 60 18.90 -2.70 -0.03
N LEU A 61 18.20 -3.21 -1.05
CA LEU A 61 16.84 -3.74 -0.82
C LEU A 61 16.85 -4.95 0.12
N GLU A 62 17.94 -5.72 0.19
CA GLU A 62 18.06 -6.85 1.12
C GLU A 62 18.11 -6.41 2.59
N GLU A 63 18.56 -5.20 2.88
CA GLU A 63 18.61 -4.65 4.24
C GLU A 63 17.27 -4.03 4.69
N ILE A 64 16.44 -3.59 3.75
CA ILE A 64 15.18 -2.90 4.03
C ILE A 64 14.23 -3.70 4.96
N PRO A 65 13.98 -5.01 4.76
CA PRO A 65 13.03 -5.74 5.60
C PRO A 65 13.43 -5.76 7.07
N GLU A 66 14.71 -5.98 7.38
CA GLU A 66 15.22 -5.99 8.75
C GLU A 66 15.23 -4.59 9.34
N PHE A 67 15.67 -3.59 8.57
CA PHE A 67 15.68 -2.18 8.97
C PHE A 67 14.27 -1.68 9.32
N TYR A 68 13.26 -1.93 8.49
CA TYR A 68 11.89 -1.48 8.74
C TYR A 68 11.26 -2.14 9.96
N ARG A 69 11.47 -3.46 10.10
CA ARG A 69 11.00 -4.19 11.27
C ARG A 69 11.63 -3.66 12.56
N ASP A 70 12.96 -3.54 12.59
CA ASP A 70 13.70 -3.26 13.82
C ASP A 70 13.60 -1.80 14.24
N ARG A 71 13.55 -0.89 13.27
CA ARG A 71 13.49 0.55 13.55
C ARG A 71 12.06 1.06 13.75
N PHE A 72 11.10 0.56 12.97
CA PHE A 72 9.75 1.12 12.91
C PHE A 72 8.65 0.12 13.31
N GLY A 73 8.94 -1.15 13.46
CA GLY A 73 7.93 -2.18 13.67
C GLY A 73 7.06 -2.44 12.43
N ILE A 74 7.53 -2.08 11.23
CA ILE A 74 6.81 -2.25 9.97
C ILE A 74 7.24 -3.55 9.29
N TYR A 75 6.24 -4.40 8.96
CA TYR A 75 6.43 -5.71 8.32
C TYR A 75 5.97 -5.73 6.86
N GLN A 76 5.59 -4.58 6.31
CA GLN A 76 5.00 -4.42 4.98
C GLN A 76 5.82 -3.44 4.14
N PRO A 77 7.02 -3.84 3.70
CA PRO A 77 7.80 -3.03 2.78
C PRO A 77 7.12 -2.92 1.42
N GLU A 78 7.34 -1.78 0.76
CA GLU A 78 7.08 -1.52 -0.63
C GLU A 78 8.39 -1.14 -1.31
N PHE A 79 8.65 -1.70 -2.50
CA PHE A 79 9.89 -1.45 -3.21
C PHE A 79 9.69 -0.62 -4.47
N TRP A 80 10.58 0.33 -4.70
CA TRP A 80 10.65 1.06 -5.95
C TRP A 80 11.55 0.34 -6.94
N SER A 81 11.09 0.20 -8.21
CA SER A 81 11.83 -0.51 -9.26
C SER A 81 13.25 0.00 -9.48
N GLU A 82 13.47 1.31 -9.31
CA GLU A 82 14.78 1.95 -9.47
C GLU A 82 15.80 1.57 -8.38
N HIS A 83 15.35 0.95 -7.28
CA HIS A 83 16.25 0.48 -6.21
C HIS A 83 16.74 -0.94 -6.40
N PHE A 84 16.22 -1.68 -7.38
CA PHE A 84 16.69 -3.03 -7.66
C PHE A 84 18.05 -2.99 -8.36
N GLU A 85 19.04 -3.61 -7.76
CA GLU A 85 20.39 -3.72 -8.36
C GLU A 85 20.40 -4.70 -9.53
N SER A 86 19.48 -5.68 -9.51
CA SER A 86 19.40 -6.71 -10.54
C SER A 86 18.01 -7.37 -10.55
N ARG A 87 17.64 -7.99 -11.67
CA ARG A 87 16.49 -8.90 -11.78
C ARG A 87 16.92 -10.36 -11.98
N GLU A 88 18.20 -10.65 -11.82
CA GLU A 88 18.71 -12.01 -11.96
C GLU A 88 18.18 -12.94 -10.87
N PRO A 89 17.92 -14.22 -11.18
CA PRO A 89 17.33 -15.17 -10.24
C PRO A 89 18.09 -15.32 -8.90
N SER A 90 19.40 -15.17 -8.91
CA SER A 90 20.24 -15.24 -7.70
C SER A 90 19.94 -14.07 -6.75
N TYR A 91 19.90 -12.86 -7.28
CA TYR A 91 19.58 -11.65 -6.52
C TYR A 91 18.15 -11.70 -5.94
N LEU A 92 17.17 -12.04 -6.77
CA LEU A 92 15.79 -12.16 -6.32
C LEU A 92 15.59 -13.23 -5.25
N LYS A 93 16.36 -14.33 -5.32
CA LYS A 93 16.36 -15.37 -4.29
C LYS A 93 16.92 -14.87 -2.96
N ASP A 94 17.98 -14.05 -2.99
CA ASP A 94 18.57 -13.52 -1.77
C ASP A 94 17.69 -12.43 -1.16
N LEU A 95 17.09 -11.56 -1.98
CA LEU A 95 16.08 -10.58 -1.54
C LEU A 95 14.85 -11.28 -0.93
N LYS A 96 14.35 -12.37 -1.54
CA LYS A 96 13.26 -13.16 -0.96
C LYS A 96 13.63 -13.76 0.40
N LYS A 97 14.86 -14.26 0.56
CA LYS A 97 15.34 -14.75 1.87
C LYS A 97 15.39 -13.64 2.92
N ALA A 98 15.77 -12.41 2.54
CA ALA A 98 15.77 -11.27 3.45
C ALA A 98 14.36 -10.93 3.94
N LEU A 99 13.38 -10.90 3.02
CA LEU A 99 11.96 -10.75 3.37
C LEU A 99 11.49 -11.85 4.34
N ASP A 100 11.78 -13.11 4.05
CA ASP A 100 11.36 -14.26 4.86
C ASP A 100 12.01 -14.24 6.26
N LYS A 101 13.32 -13.94 6.33
CA LYS A 101 14.07 -13.81 7.59
C LYS A 101 13.48 -12.73 8.50
N ALA A 102 13.08 -11.61 7.91
CA ALA A 102 12.47 -10.50 8.64
C ALA A 102 10.98 -10.73 8.93
N HIS A 103 10.37 -11.80 8.43
CA HIS A 103 8.91 -12.04 8.45
C HIS A 103 8.11 -10.93 7.79
N CYS A 104 8.68 -10.26 6.79
CA CYS A 104 8.06 -9.19 6.05
C CYS A 104 7.29 -9.72 4.83
N THR A 105 6.19 -9.04 4.51
CA THR A 105 5.42 -9.27 3.29
C THR A 105 5.60 -8.09 2.35
N LEU A 106 6.21 -8.29 1.19
CA LEU A 106 6.27 -7.26 0.17
C LEU A 106 4.85 -6.92 -0.31
N ILE A 107 4.41 -5.69 -0.07
CA ILE A 107 3.03 -5.30 -0.39
C ILE A 107 2.88 -4.87 -1.85
N ASN A 108 3.86 -4.16 -2.39
CA ASN A 108 3.82 -3.62 -3.73
C ASN A 108 5.24 -3.45 -4.30
N ILE A 109 5.34 -3.48 -5.63
CA ILE A 109 6.47 -2.92 -6.37
C ILE A 109 5.95 -1.73 -7.16
N GLN A 110 6.51 -0.54 -6.90
CA GLN A 110 6.27 0.66 -7.69
C GLN A 110 7.13 0.60 -8.95
N VAL A 111 6.49 0.39 -10.09
CA VAL A 111 7.19 0.26 -11.38
C VAL A 111 7.06 1.55 -12.16
N ASP A 112 8.19 2.20 -12.38
CA ASP A 112 8.30 3.28 -13.35
C ASP A 112 8.91 2.76 -14.65
N THR A 113 8.39 3.24 -15.78
CA THR A 113 8.84 2.85 -17.11
C THR A 113 9.31 4.10 -17.88
N PRO A 114 10.47 4.67 -17.50
CA PRO A 114 10.91 5.94 -18.07
C PRO A 114 10.99 5.89 -19.60
N GLY A 115 10.37 6.89 -20.23
CA GLY A 115 10.31 6.98 -21.69
C GLY A 115 9.36 6.01 -22.39
N LYS A 116 8.59 5.20 -21.63
CA LYS A 116 7.58 4.27 -22.15
C LYS A 116 6.23 4.54 -21.49
N ASP A 117 5.17 4.52 -22.26
CA ASP A 117 3.81 4.80 -21.81
C ASP A 117 2.85 3.70 -22.30
N MET A 118 2.25 2.97 -21.36
CA MET A 118 1.31 1.90 -21.72
C MET A 118 0.02 2.41 -22.36
N SER A 119 -0.21 3.72 -22.34
CA SER A 119 -1.35 4.39 -22.98
C SER A 119 -1.02 5.00 -24.35
N ASP A 120 0.24 4.97 -24.79
CA ASP A 120 0.67 5.56 -26.07
C ASP A 120 0.00 4.85 -27.25
N PRO A 121 -0.75 5.56 -28.11
CA PRO A 121 -1.45 4.96 -29.22
C PRO A 121 -0.56 4.65 -30.43
N GLU A 122 0.58 5.35 -30.62
CA GLU A 122 1.20 5.45 -31.93
C GLU A 122 2.58 4.80 -32.07
N ASN A 123 3.42 4.75 -31.07
CA ASN A 123 4.85 4.52 -31.25
C ASN A 123 5.40 3.15 -30.84
N GLY A 124 4.54 2.16 -30.58
CA GLY A 124 5.00 0.87 -30.04
C GLY A 124 5.48 0.92 -28.59
N ASN A 125 5.66 2.10 -28.02
CA ASN A 125 6.06 2.30 -26.61
C ASN A 125 5.11 1.62 -25.64
N SER A 126 3.80 1.59 -25.93
CA SER A 126 2.84 0.89 -25.10
C SER A 126 3.10 -0.62 -25.04
N ALA A 127 3.56 -1.24 -26.12
CA ALA A 127 3.93 -2.65 -26.11
C ALA A 127 5.19 -2.88 -25.26
N LEU A 128 6.18 -2.01 -25.37
CA LEU A 128 7.41 -2.07 -24.55
C LEU A 128 7.11 -1.86 -23.07
N ALA A 129 6.26 -0.86 -22.74
CA ALA A 129 5.83 -0.63 -21.37
C ALA A 129 5.09 -1.86 -20.78
N ILE A 130 4.17 -2.45 -21.53
CA ILE A 130 3.42 -3.63 -21.11
C ILE A 130 4.36 -4.81 -20.85
N GLU A 131 5.31 -5.09 -21.75
CA GLU A 131 6.24 -6.21 -21.54
C GLU A 131 7.15 -5.95 -20.33
N GLU A 132 7.64 -4.75 -20.13
CA GLU A 132 8.45 -4.40 -18.96
C GLU A 132 7.65 -4.55 -17.66
N ILE A 133 6.40 -4.08 -17.63
CA ILE A 133 5.54 -4.24 -16.44
C ILE A 133 5.26 -5.73 -16.17
N LYS A 134 5.10 -6.57 -17.21
CA LYS A 134 4.95 -8.02 -17.03
C LYS A 134 6.20 -8.66 -16.39
N GLU A 135 7.39 -8.24 -16.80
CA GLU A 135 8.64 -8.70 -16.18
C GLU A 135 8.66 -8.34 -14.70
N TRP A 136 8.19 -7.14 -14.33
CA TRP A 136 8.07 -6.73 -12.93
C TRP A 136 6.98 -7.51 -12.17
N ILE A 137 5.89 -7.87 -12.83
CA ILE A 137 4.88 -8.77 -12.25
C ILE A 137 5.50 -10.15 -11.95
N ASP A 138 6.35 -10.67 -12.84
CA ASP A 138 7.08 -11.92 -12.62
C ASP A 138 8.07 -11.80 -11.46
N VAL A 139 8.80 -10.70 -11.34
CA VAL A 139 9.64 -10.36 -10.18
C VAL A 139 8.80 -10.35 -8.90
N GLY A 140 7.64 -9.66 -8.95
CA GLY A 140 6.70 -9.63 -7.82
C GLY A 140 6.24 -11.03 -7.39
N ALA A 141 5.93 -11.90 -8.35
CA ALA A 141 5.55 -13.28 -8.07
C ALA A 141 6.67 -14.09 -7.37
N ILE A 142 7.92 -13.92 -7.80
CA ILE A 142 9.09 -14.56 -7.18
C ILE A 142 9.26 -14.07 -5.74
N LEU A 143 9.09 -12.78 -5.50
CA LEU A 143 9.26 -12.17 -4.17
C LEU A 143 8.04 -12.37 -3.26
N GLY A 144 6.90 -12.80 -3.79
CA GLY A 144 5.64 -12.95 -3.06
C GLY A 144 4.93 -11.63 -2.80
N ALA A 145 5.12 -10.65 -3.69
CA ALA A 145 4.42 -9.37 -3.64
C ALA A 145 2.91 -9.55 -3.78
N LYS A 146 2.15 -8.71 -3.10
CA LYS A 146 0.69 -8.71 -3.19
C LYS A 146 0.19 -7.91 -4.38
N MET A 147 0.89 -6.85 -4.72
CA MET A 147 0.50 -5.89 -5.74
C MET A 147 1.71 -5.46 -6.59
N VAL A 148 1.43 -4.97 -7.78
CA VAL A 148 2.39 -4.27 -8.63
C VAL A 148 1.70 -3.05 -9.21
N ARG A 149 2.25 -1.86 -8.99
CA ARG A 149 1.79 -0.62 -9.60
C ARG A 149 2.59 -0.34 -10.87
N GLY A 150 1.89 -0.25 -12.01
CA GLY A 150 2.48 0.22 -13.26
C GLY A 150 2.28 1.72 -13.44
N SER A 151 3.28 2.39 -14.03
CA SER A 151 3.16 3.78 -14.41
C SER A 151 2.15 3.95 -15.56
N PHE A 152 1.23 4.89 -15.40
CA PHE A 152 0.15 5.16 -16.32
C PHE A 152 0.17 6.66 -16.66
N MET A 153 1.14 7.05 -17.40
CA MET A 153 1.22 8.42 -17.93
C MET A 153 0.25 8.53 -19.08
N GLY A 154 -0.28 9.49 -19.58
CA GLY A 154 -1.34 9.24 -20.45
C GLY A 154 -1.58 10.13 -21.62
N GLN A 155 -1.51 9.54 -22.76
CA GLN A 155 -1.95 10.18 -24.00
C GLN A 155 -3.35 9.71 -24.40
N SER A 156 -3.69 8.44 -24.17
CA SER A 156 -4.98 7.86 -24.56
C SER A 156 -5.59 7.03 -23.44
N LEU A 157 -6.65 7.55 -22.84
CA LEU A 157 -7.39 6.85 -21.77
C LEU A 157 -7.88 5.47 -22.24
N GLN A 158 -8.46 5.39 -23.43
CA GLN A 158 -9.00 4.12 -23.96
C GLN A 158 -7.89 3.09 -24.23
N LYS A 159 -6.72 3.53 -24.69
CA LYS A 159 -5.57 2.64 -24.84
C LYS A 159 -5.05 2.18 -23.49
N GLY A 160 -4.94 3.09 -22.53
CA GLY A 160 -4.54 2.79 -21.18
C GLY A 160 -5.46 1.77 -20.50
N ILE A 161 -6.78 1.94 -20.58
CA ILE A 161 -7.76 0.98 -20.06
C ILE A 161 -7.55 -0.43 -20.65
N LYS A 162 -7.35 -0.52 -21.97
CA LYS A 162 -7.06 -1.82 -22.63
C LYS A 162 -5.73 -2.43 -22.16
N SER A 163 -4.71 -1.60 -21.96
CA SER A 163 -3.42 -2.06 -21.47
C SER A 163 -3.50 -2.50 -20.01
N ALA A 164 -4.19 -1.73 -19.16
CA ALA A 164 -4.47 -2.10 -17.78
C ALA A 164 -5.22 -3.43 -17.68
N GLY A 165 -6.24 -3.66 -18.51
CA GLY A 165 -6.96 -4.95 -18.57
C GLY A 165 -6.02 -6.11 -18.88
N LYS A 166 -5.14 -5.99 -19.89
CA LYS A 166 -4.17 -7.03 -20.22
C LYS A 166 -3.18 -7.33 -19.07
N LEU A 167 -2.71 -6.27 -18.41
CA LEU A 167 -1.79 -6.41 -17.29
C LEU A 167 -2.49 -7.02 -16.07
N THR A 168 -3.75 -6.66 -15.85
CA THR A 168 -4.59 -7.25 -14.81
C THR A 168 -4.78 -8.75 -15.01
N ASP A 169 -5.12 -9.18 -16.23
CA ASP A 169 -5.27 -10.61 -16.55
C ASP A 169 -3.95 -11.37 -16.34
N TYR A 170 -2.82 -10.76 -16.73
CA TYR A 170 -1.51 -11.35 -16.53
C TYR A 170 -1.16 -11.46 -15.04
N ALA A 171 -1.36 -10.40 -14.26
CA ALA A 171 -1.11 -10.35 -12.83
C ALA A 171 -2.00 -11.33 -12.05
N ALA A 172 -3.29 -11.45 -12.43
CA ALA A 172 -4.22 -12.41 -11.86
C ALA A 172 -3.73 -13.85 -12.00
N GLY A 173 -3.14 -14.21 -13.14
CA GLY A 173 -2.51 -15.51 -13.35
C GLY A 173 -1.30 -15.80 -12.44
N LYS A 174 -0.78 -14.78 -11.77
CA LYS A 174 0.33 -14.87 -10.81
C LYS A 174 -0.12 -14.64 -9.35
N GLY A 175 -1.42 -14.41 -9.12
CA GLY A 175 -1.96 -14.09 -7.79
C GLY A 175 -1.61 -12.69 -7.29
N ILE A 176 -1.37 -11.75 -8.20
CA ILE A 176 -0.99 -10.36 -7.94
C ILE A 176 -2.14 -9.44 -8.36
N THR A 177 -2.40 -8.40 -7.59
CA THR A 177 -3.29 -7.30 -7.97
C THR A 177 -2.49 -6.24 -8.72
N PHE A 178 -2.95 -5.86 -9.92
CA PHE A 178 -2.36 -4.75 -10.67
C PHE A 178 -2.97 -3.43 -10.26
N LEU A 179 -2.13 -2.41 -10.05
CA LEU A 179 -2.56 -1.09 -9.58
C LEU A 179 -2.29 0.00 -10.62
N SER A 180 -3.21 0.96 -10.68
CA SER A 180 -3.04 2.28 -11.31
C SER A 180 -3.03 3.35 -10.24
N GLU A 181 -2.15 4.33 -10.37
CA GLU A 181 -1.96 5.43 -9.42
C GLU A 181 -2.42 6.76 -10.02
N ASN A 182 -2.89 7.70 -9.20
CA ASN A 182 -3.08 9.09 -9.59
C ASN A 182 -1.72 9.80 -9.67
N HIS A 183 -0.98 9.50 -10.74
CA HIS A 183 0.39 9.94 -10.97
C HIS A 183 0.48 10.61 -12.32
N PHE A 184 0.58 11.94 -12.35
CA PHE A 184 0.66 12.79 -13.54
C PHE A 184 -0.47 12.62 -14.60
N ASP A 185 -0.51 13.50 -15.56
CA ASP A 185 -1.34 13.48 -16.76
C ASP A 185 -2.79 13.00 -16.54
N LEU A 186 -3.26 12.04 -17.32
CA LEU A 186 -4.66 11.58 -17.28
C LEU A 186 -5.08 11.01 -15.92
N MET A 187 -4.16 10.43 -15.17
CA MET A 187 -4.49 9.81 -13.89
C MET A 187 -4.58 10.81 -12.74
N SER A 188 -4.07 12.04 -12.92
CA SER A 188 -4.31 13.15 -11.99
C SER A 188 -5.71 13.76 -12.11
N GLU A 189 -6.50 13.35 -13.12
CA GLU A 189 -7.90 13.68 -13.26
C GLU A 189 -8.77 12.59 -12.60
N PRO A 190 -9.41 12.85 -11.45
CA PRO A 190 -10.02 11.81 -10.61
C PRO A 190 -11.09 10.98 -11.34
N GLU A 191 -11.89 11.63 -12.19
CA GLU A 191 -12.95 10.98 -12.96
C GLU A 191 -12.38 10.01 -14.00
N LYS A 192 -11.24 10.34 -14.62
CA LYS A 192 -10.55 9.44 -15.57
C LYS A 192 -9.92 8.26 -14.82
N HIS A 193 -9.30 8.52 -13.68
CA HIS A 193 -8.73 7.46 -12.85
C HIS A 193 -9.82 6.49 -12.38
N LEU A 194 -10.97 7.01 -11.92
CA LEU A 194 -12.14 6.20 -11.60
C LEU A 194 -12.69 5.44 -12.81
N GLN A 195 -12.70 6.06 -13.99
CA GLN A 195 -13.16 5.41 -15.23
C GLN A 195 -12.29 4.17 -15.56
N VAL A 196 -10.97 4.23 -15.36
CA VAL A 196 -10.09 3.07 -15.54
C VAL A 196 -10.54 1.92 -14.65
N ALA A 197 -10.80 2.16 -13.36
CA ALA A 197 -11.24 1.12 -12.43
C ALA A 197 -12.57 0.50 -12.84
N ARG A 198 -13.53 1.33 -13.26
CA ARG A 198 -14.87 0.88 -13.67
C ARG A 198 -14.87 0.09 -14.97
N GLU A 199 -14.03 0.45 -15.93
CA GLU A 199 -13.97 -0.23 -17.23
C GLU A 199 -13.12 -1.50 -17.19
N VAL A 200 -12.02 -1.53 -16.43
CA VAL A 200 -11.25 -2.77 -16.18
C VAL A 200 -12.10 -3.76 -15.40
N ASN A 201 -12.85 -3.31 -14.39
CA ASN A 201 -13.85 -4.08 -13.66
C ASN A 201 -13.39 -5.50 -13.27
N SER A 202 -12.27 -5.60 -12.57
CA SER A 202 -11.67 -6.87 -12.14
C SER A 202 -11.33 -6.83 -10.66
N GLU A 203 -11.52 -7.94 -9.95
CA GLU A 203 -11.08 -8.08 -8.56
C GLU A 203 -9.55 -8.01 -8.39
N ASN A 204 -8.82 -8.30 -9.46
CA ASN A 204 -7.35 -8.23 -9.50
C ASN A 204 -6.84 -6.88 -10.02
N PHE A 205 -7.71 -5.88 -10.12
CA PHE A 205 -7.35 -4.49 -10.40
C PHE A 205 -7.76 -3.59 -9.25
N GLY A 206 -6.99 -2.53 -9.01
CA GLY A 206 -7.34 -1.51 -8.04
C GLY A 206 -6.64 -0.18 -8.30
N LEU A 207 -7.08 0.83 -7.58
CA LEU A 207 -6.42 2.12 -7.57
C LEU A 207 -5.42 2.18 -6.41
N LEU A 208 -4.30 2.83 -6.66
CA LEU A 208 -3.41 3.36 -5.64
C LEU A 208 -3.75 4.84 -5.51
N ALA A 209 -4.17 5.24 -4.31
CA ALA A 209 -4.49 6.63 -3.99
C ALA A 209 -3.27 7.30 -3.35
N ASP A 210 -2.64 8.20 -4.08
CA ASP A 210 -1.50 9.00 -3.58
C ASP A 210 -1.98 10.36 -3.09
N PHE A 211 -1.62 10.72 -1.86
CA PHE A 211 -2.03 11.97 -1.21
C PHE A 211 -1.32 13.21 -1.78
N GLY A 212 -0.12 13.03 -2.30
CA GLY A 212 0.75 14.11 -2.76
C GLY A 212 0.65 14.44 -4.25
N ASN A 213 0.19 13.52 -5.10
CA ASN A 213 0.32 13.64 -6.55
C ASN A 213 -0.75 14.48 -7.25
N TYR A 214 -1.82 14.87 -6.57
CA TYR A 214 -2.79 15.77 -7.19
C TYR A 214 -2.21 17.19 -7.35
N PRO A 215 -2.36 17.79 -8.55
CA PRO A 215 -1.95 19.17 -8.76
C PRO A 215 -2.81 20.14 -7.95
N GLU A 216 -2.29 21.33 -7.67
CA GLU A 216 -3.01 22.37 -6.90
C GLU A 216 -4.38 22.75 -7.48
N THR A 217 -4.55 22.56 -8.79
CA THR A 217 -5.82 22.80 -9.49
C THR A 217 -6.89 21.76 -9.19
N THR A 218 -6.54 20.63 -8.58
CA THR A 218 -7.46 19.56 -8.22
C THR A 218 -7.75 19.61 -6.72
N ASN A 219 -9.04 19.61 -6.35
CA ASN A 219 -9.42 19.42 -4.96
C ASN A 219 -9.13 17.97 -4.53
N LYS A 220 -7.93 17.73 -3.99
CA LYS A 220 -7.49 16.40 -3.59
C LYS A 220 -8.44 15.69 -2.64
N TYR A 221 -9.13 16.40 -1.75
CA TYR A 221 -10.03 15.79 -0.77
C TYR A 221 -11.29 15.23 -1.45
N GLU A 222 -11.86 15.94 -2.43
CA GLU A 222 -12.97 15.43 -3.23
C GLU A 222 -12.50 14.29 -4.14
N ALA A 223 -11.30 14.41 -4.71
CA ALA A 223 -10.70 13.38 -5.55
C ALA A 223 -10.48 12.07 -4.77
N LEU A 224 -9.89 12.15 -3.57
CA LEU A 224 -9.68 10.98 -2.71
C LEU A 224 -11.01 10.34 -2.31
N ALA A 225 -12.02 11.13 -1.91
CA ALA A 225 -13.35 10.61 -1.58
C ALA A 225 -13.99 9.87 -2.77
N LEU A 226 -13.79 10.38 -3.98
CA LEU A 226 -14.34 9.78 -5.21
C LEU A 226 -13.73 8.40 -5.50
N ILE A 227 -12.40 8.24 -5.32
CA ILE A 227 -11.69 7.01 -5.68
C ILE A 227 -11.58 6.00 -4.53
N ALA A 228 -11.82 6.40 -3.29
CA ALA A 228 -11.64 5.56 -2.09
C ALA A 228 -12.30 4.18 -2.21
N PRO A 229 -13.55 4.01 -2.74
CA PRO A 229 -14.18 2.69 -2.85
C PRO A 229 -13.46 1.72 -3.80
N TYR A 230 -12.60 2.21 -4.68
CA TYR A 230 -11.84 1.42 -5.65
C TYR A 230 -10.37 1.28 -5.27
N THR A 231 -9.95 1.90 -4.18
CA THR A 231 -8.55 1.93 -3.72
C THR A 231 -8.19 0.62 -3.04
N ARG A 232 -7.02 0.06 -3.39
CA ARG A 232 -6.45 -1.15 -2.78
C ARG A 232 -5.19 -0.86 -1.95
N LEU A 233 -4.49 0.22 -2.28
CA LEU A 233 -3.30 0.69 -1.60
C LEU A 233 -3.35 2.22 -1.52
N VAL A 234 -2.92 2.79 -0.42
CA VAL A 234 -2.70 4.23 -0.29
C VAL A 234 -1.21 4.50 -0.26
N SER A 235 -0.70 5.39 -1.12
CA SER A 235 0.55 6.09 -0.86
C SER A 235 0.25 7.27 0.05
N ALA A 236 0.54 7.11 1.34
CA ALA A 236 0.42 8.15 2.34
C ALA A 236 1.60 9.13 2.20
N LYS A 237 1.64 9.80 1.04
CA LYS A 237 2.75 10.64 0.62
C LYS A 237 2.72 11.99 1.28
N THR A 238 3.85 12.39 1.80
CA THR A 238 4.13 13.74 2.29
C THR A 238 5.11 14.47 1.39
N HIS A 239 5.13 15.79 1.52
CA HIS A 239 6.10 16.69 0.89
C HIS A 239 6.91 17.43 1.96
N GLY A 240 7.02 18.76 1.87
CA GLY A 240 7.83 19.59 2.77
C GLY A 240 7.45 19.48 4.24
N PHE A 241 8.48 19.55 5.08
CA PHE A 241 8.39 19.64 6.52
C PHE A 241 9.05 20.94 6.99
N ASP A 242 8.52 21.54 8.04
CA ASP A 242 9.13 22.68 8.69
C ASP A 242 10.29 22.29 9.62
N GLU A 243 10.89 23.25 10.29
CA GLU A 243 12.01 23.05 11.23
C GLU A 243 11.65 22.20 12.47
N ASN A 244 10.35 22.06 12.77
CA ASN A 244 9.84 21.23 13.86
C ASN A 244 9.49 19.81 13.39
N TYR A 245 9.62 19.51 12.11
CA TYR A 245 9.17 18.30 11.44
C TYR A 245 7.64 18.14 11.41
N GLU A 246 6.93 19.28 11.26
CA GLU A 246 5.50 19.27 10.94
C GLU A 246 5.30 19.38 9.43
N HIS A 247 4.44 18.54 8.87
CA HIS A 247 4.14 18.55 7.43
C HIS A 247 3.37 19.82 7.05
N ILE A 248 3.86 20.53 6.02
CA ILE A 248 3.34 21.84 5.62
C ILE A 248 2.56 21.85 4.29
N GLY A 249 2.51 20.71 3.59
CA GLY A 249 1.94 20.68 2.24
C GLY A 249 0.42 20.74 2.19
N PHE A 250 -0.26 19.96 3.04
CA PHE A 250 -1.73 19.83 3.08
C PHE A 250 -2.16 19.13 4.39
N ASP A 251 -3.47 19.08 4.67
CA ASP A 251 -4.01 18.37 5.82
C ASP A 251 -3.95 16.84 5.59
N PHE A 252 -2.84 16.24 6.03
CA PHE A 252 -2.58 14.79 5.90
C PHE A 252 -3.61 13.95 6.65
N ASP A 253 -3.95 14.33 7.88
CA ASP A 253 -4.93 13.63 8.70
C ASP A 253 -6.30 13.58 8.05
N ARG A 254 -6.69 14.67 7.39
CA ARG A 254 -7.92 14.72 6.62
C ARG A 254 -7.91 13.75 5.46
N CYS A 255 -6.76 13.56 4.78
CA CYS A 255 -6.65 12.56 3.72
C CYS A 255 -6.91 11.14 4.27
N VAL A 256 -6.29 10.78 5.41
CA VAL A 256 -6.50 9.49 6.06
C VAL A 256 -7.97 9.29 6.43
N ARG A 257 -8.59 10.29 7.09
CA ARG A 257 -10.02 10.22 7.48
C ARG A 257 -10.94 10.02 6.28
N ILE A 258 -10.70 10.72 5.17
CA ILE A 258 -11.48 10.57 3.94
C ILE A 258 -11.41 9.13 3.40
N MET A 259 -10.24 8.53 3.41
CA MET A 259 -10.09 7.14 2.96
C MET A 259 -10.85 6.16 3.88
N GLU A 260 -10.76 6.34 5.21
CA GLU A 260 -11.50 5.52 6.18
C GLU A 260 -13.02 5.68 6.02
N GLU A 261 -13.51 6.92 5.89
CA GLU A 261 -14.93 7.24 5.65
C GLU A 261 -15.41 6.65 4.31
N GLY A 262 -14.53 6.61 3.29
CA GLY A 262 -14.76 5.97 2.00
C GLY A 262 -14.75 4.43 2.04
N GLY A 263 -14.48 3.82 3.21
CA GLY A 263 -14.49 2.38 3.44
C GLY A 263 -13.18 1.67 3.11
N PHE A 264 -12.08 2.41 2.93
CA PHE A 264 -10.77 1.80 2.70
C PHE A 264 -10.31 0.99 3.93
N LYS A 265 -9.87 -0.24 3.71
CA LYS A 265 -9.37 -1.16 4.75
C LYS A 265 -8.00 -1.75 4.41
N GLY A 266 -7.35 -1.22 3.37
CA GLY A 266 -6.03 -1.65 2.93
C GLY A 266 -4.90 -1.02 3.75
N ILE A 267 -3.72 -1.03 3.17
CA ILE A 267 -2.48 -0.55 3.79
C ILE A 267 -2.21 0.89 3.35
N TYR A 268 -1.79 1.71 4.29
CA TYR A 268 -1.18 3.01 4.07
C TYR A 268 0.33 2.82 3.95
N SER A 269 0.87 2.87 2.74
CA SER A 269 2.30 2.86 2.49
C SER A 269 2.84 4.26 2.65
N LEU A 270 3.69 4.47 3.64
CA LEU A 270 4.27 5.77 3.95
C LEU A 270 5.27 6.15 2.87
N GLU A 271 5.13 7.37 2.33
CA GLU A 271 6.01 7.91 1.29
C GLU A 271 6.37 9.36 1.60
N GLN A 272 7.60 9.76 1.29
CA GLN A 272 8.04 11.14 1.31
C GLN A 272 8.76 11.45 0.01
N TRP A 273 8.35 12.52 -0.65
CA TRP A 273 8.99 13.00 -1.85
C TRP A 273 9.10 14.51 -1.88
N GLU A 274 10.28 14.98 -2.24
CA GLU A 274 10.57 16.37 -2.56
C GLU A 274 11.60 16.43 -3.67
N ASN A 275 11.48 17.42 -4.56
CA ASN A 275 12.38 17.52 -5.72
C ASN A 275 13.79 17.95 -5.31
N ASP A 276 13.87 18.88 -4.36
CA ASP A 276 15.14 19.33 -3.78
C ASP A 276 15.42 18.45 -2.57
N LEU A 277 16.28 17.48 -2.67
CA LEU A 277 16.63 16.55 -1.60
C LEU A 277 17.09 17.27 -0.32
N PRO A 278 16.18 17.76 0.55
CA PRO A 278 16.58 18.42 1.79
C PRO A 278 17.31 17.43 2.68
N ASP A 279 18.22 17.94 3.49
CA ASP A 279 18.92 17.13 4.51
C ASP A 279 18.00 16.89 5.71
N TYR A 280 16.95 16.10 5.48
CA TYR A 280 16.00 15.69 6.52
C TYR A 280 16.48 14.47 7.28
N ASP A 281 16.11 14.39 8.56
CA ASP A 281 16.02 13.13 9.28
C ASP A 281 14.79 12.36 8.79
N TYR A 282 14.97 11.56 7.74
CA TYR A 282 13.89 10.77 7.14
C TYR A 282 13.29 9.73 8.09
N GLU A 283 14.04 9.26 9.09
CA GLU A 283 13.50 8.33 10.08
C GLU A 283 12.51 9.05 11.00
N ARG A 284 12.77 10.30 11.36
CA ARG A 284 11.85 11.15 12.11
C ARG A 284 10.57 11.46 11.30
N ILE A 285 10.69 11.66 9.99
CA ILE A 285 9.54 11.83 9.10
C ILE A 285 8.68 10.56 9.10
N VAL A 286 9.28 9.37 9.05
CA VAL A 286 8.56 8.10 9.14
C VAL A 286 7.83 7.98 10.47
N ASP A 287 8.48 8.31 11.60
CA ASP A 287 7.83 8.30 12.93
C ASP A 287 6.61 9.24 12.96
N TRP A 288 6.71 10.45 12.39
CA TRP A 288 5.60 11.39 12.26
C TRP A 288 4.44 10.77 11.43
N MET A 289 4.74 10.21 10.27
CA MET A 289 3.71 9.59 9.41
C MET A 289 3.03 8.41 10.10
N ILE A 290 3.76 7.57 10.84
CA ILE A 290 3.19 6.46 11.62
C ILE A 290 2.18 6.99 12.63
N GLU A 291 2.55 7.98 13.42
CA GLU A 291 1.68 8.58 14.46
C GLU A 291 0.39 9.13 13.84
N HIS A 292 0.50 9.88 12.75
CA HIS A 292 -0.64 10.51 12.08
C HIS A 292 -1.56 9.49 11.40
N VAL A 293 -1.03 8.45 10.77
CA VAL A 293 -1.87 7.37 10.23
C VAL A 293 -2.57 6.63 11.35
N GLN A 294 -1.84 6.18 12.40
CA GLN A 294 -2.42 5.43 13.53
C GLN A 294 -3.53 6.21 14.24
N SER A 295 -3.36 7.51 14.38
CA SER A 295 -4.34 8.37 15.06
C SER A 295 -5.66 8.53 14.29
N ASN A 296 -5.68 8.23 12.99
CA ASN A 296 -6.82 8.48 12.11
C ASN A 296 -7.43 7.20 11.50
N ILE A 297 -6.82 6.02 11.68
CA ILE A 297 -7.40 4.73 11.24
C ILE A 297 -8.23 4.10 12.37
N ALA A 298 -9.38 3.49 12.00
CA ALA A 298 -10.33 2.87 12.92
C ALA A 298 -10.13 1.35 13.05
#